data_39e4fa69a05a72daca0752672ed4ec37
#
_entry.id   39e4fa69a05a72daca0752672ed4ec37
#
_cell.length_a   1.000
_cell.length_b   1.000
_cell.length_c   1.000
_cell.angle_alpha   90.00
_cell.angle_beta   90.00
_cell.angle_gamma   90.00
#
_symmetry.space_group_name_H-M   'P 1'
#
loop_
_entity.id
_entity.type
_entity.pdbx_description
1 polymer ?
#
loop_
_entity_poly.entity_id
_entity_poly.type
_entity_poly.pdbx_seq_one_letter_code
_entity_poly.pdbx_strand_id
1 'polypeptide(L)'
;MKETHVISLGAGVQSTTMLLMACHGEITPKPDLVVFADTGWEPRQVYDHLEWLKGEAARFGIEIKTVSRGNIREDLLKAAKYGSRVASLPFFIRNQDGTTGMVMRQCTSEYKIKAVRKAILEHLGITTFRGYKGRVFIWMGISTDEIERLRETSGTPENRYPLIEKMMSRLDCMNWLTRHGYPIPPKSSCIGCPFHDDRIWLEMKRNDPEAWADAVYVDRAIRHLPRINGEVYLHRSCVPLDQVDLNENQMDLFDDGFLQECQGYCGV
;
A
#
# COMPACT_ATOMS: atom_id res chain seq x y z
N MET A 1 -14.15 -29.07 4.24
CA MET A 1 -14.67 -27.66 4.31
C MET A 1 -14.03 -26.91 3.14
N LYS A 2 -14.78 -26.08 2.39
CA LYS A 2 -14.21 -25.34 1.26
C LYS A 2 -13.23 -24.28 1.78
N GLU A 3 -12.02 -24.28 1.27
CA GLU A 3 -11.04 -23.24 1.53
C GLU A 3 -10.93 -22.33 0.31
N THR A 4 -10.76 -21.04 0.54
CA THR A 4 -10.59 -20.04 -0.51
C THR A 4 -9.35 -19.21 -0.18
N HIS A 5 -8.41 -19.16 -1.11
CA HIS A 5 -7.13 -18.48 -0.96
C HIS A 5 -7.10 -17.23 -1.81
N VAL A 6 -6.90 -16.09 -1.16
CA VAL A 6 -6.94 -14.76 -1.78
C VAL A 6 -5.61 -14.04 -1.58
N ILE A 7 -4.99 -13.56 -2.64
CA ILE A 7 -3.82 -12.67 -2.53
C ILE A 7 -4.30 -11.23 -2.46
N SER A 8 -3.95 -10.53 -1.39
CA SER A 8 -4.04 -9.06 -1.33
C SER A 8 -2.75 -8.48 -1.90
N LEU A 9 -2.83 -8.07 -3.18
CA LEU A 9 -1.69 -7.63 -3.96
C LEU A 9 -1.41 -6.13 -3.74
N GLY A 10 -0.21 -5.79 -3.29
CA GLY A 10 0.25 -4.40 -3.17
C GLY A 10 1.08 -3.93 -4.37
N ALA A 11 1.46 -4.83 -5.29
CA ALA A 11 2.37 -4.59 -6.41
C ALA A 11 3.78 -4.10 -6.04
N GLY A 12 4.21 -4.26 -4.78
CA GLY A 12 5.59 -4.08 -4.34
C GLY A 12 6.37 -5.40 -4.36
N VAL A 13 7.64 -5.37 -3.93
CA VAL A 13 8.58 -6.51 -4.01
C VAL A 13 7.99 -7.78 -3.40
N GLN A 14 7.57 -7.74 -2.13
CA GLN A 14 7.12 -8.94 -1.43
C GLN A 14 5.85 -9.53 -2.04
N SER A 15 4.84 -8.70 -2.32
CA SER A 15 3.58 -9.19 -2.86
C SER A 15 3.70 -9.68 -4.31
N THR A 16 4.57 -9.09 -5.11
CA THR A 16 4.92 -9.58 -6.45
C THR A 16 5.63 -10.93 -6.38
N THR A 17 6.65 -11.05 -5.52
CA THR A 17 7.36 -12.32 -5.31
C THR A 17 6.40 -13.42 -4.86
N MET A 18 5.56 -13.14 -3.86
CA MET A 18 4.58 -14.10 -3.35
C MET A 18 3.63 -14.59 -4.45
N LEU A 19 3.11 -13.69 -5.30
CA LEU A 19 2.25 -14.05 -6.42
C LEU A 19 3.00 -14.91 -7.45
N LEU A 20 4.20 -14.50 -7.86
CA LEU A 20 4.97 -15.25 -8.85
C LEU A 20 5.43 -16.62 -8.34
N MET A 21 5.80 -16.74 -7.05
CA MET A 21 6.05 -18.05 -6.42
C MET A 21 4.81 -18.94 -6.42
N ALA A 22 3.61 -18.36 -6.24
CA ALA A 22 2.36 -19.11 -6.39
C ALA A 22 2.11 -19.53 -7.85
N CYS A 23 2.47 -18.69 -8.84
CA CYS A 23 2.44 -19.03 -10.25
C CYS A 23 3.34 -20.24 -10.56
N HIS A 24 4.53 -20.28 -9.97
CA HIS A 24 5.49 -21.40 -10.13
C HIS A 24 5.16 -22.63 -9.27
N GLY A 25 4.10 -22.59 -8.44
CA GLY A 25 3.74 -23.69 -7.55
C GLY A 25 4.63 -23.83 -6.31
N GLU A 26 5.51 -22.87 -6.05
CA GLU A 26 6.37 -22.85 -4.86
C GLU A 26 5.61 -22.45 -3.60
N ILE A 27 4.51 -21.73 -3.74
CA ILE A 27 3.53 -21.46 -2.68
C ILE A 27 2.20 -22.09 -3.07
N THR A 28 1.68 -22.94 -2.22
CA THR A 28 0.45 -23.69 -2.47
C THR A 28 -0.60 -23.41 -1.39
N PRO A 29 -1.89 -23.65 -1.71
CA PRO A 29 -2.46 -23.99 -3.00
C PRO A 29 -2.41 -22.80 -3.98
N LYS A 30 -2.77 -23.02 -5.26
CA LYS A 30 -2.97 -21.93 -6.21
C LYS A 30 -4.04 -20.97 -5.68
N PRO A 31 -3.85 -19.65 -5.71
CA PRO A 31 -4.87 -18.71 -5.24
C PRO A 31 -6.12 -18.75 -6.10
N ASP A 32 -7.29 -18.68 -5.46
CA ASP A 32 -8.60 -18.60 -6.12
C ASP A 32 -8.91 -17.19 -6.62
N LEU A 33 -8.30 -16.18 -5.97
CA LEU A 33 -8.53 -14.77 -6.28
C LEU A 33 -7.27 -13.96 -5.98
N VAL A 34 -6.90 -13.07 -6.89
CA VAL A 34 -5.83 -12.06 -6.65
C VAL A 34 -6.44 -10.68 -6.83
N VAL A 35 -6.30 -9.81 -5.82
CA VAL A 35 -6.94 -8.49 -5.78
C VAL A 35 -5.91 -7.41 -5.57
N PHE A 36 -5.83 -6.48 -6.51
CA PHE A 36 -5.15 -5.19 -6.33
C PHE A 36 -6.19 -4.12 -5.98
N ALA A 37 -6.03 -3.49 -4.82
CA ALA A 37 -6.88 -2.39 -4.38
C ALA A 37 -6.27 -1.05 -4.81
N ASP A 38 -6.79 -0.51 -5.89
CA ASP A 38 -6.35 0.77 -6.45
C ASP A 38 -6.87 1.94 -5.62
N THR A 39 -5.96 2.79 -5.17
CA THR A 39 -6.26 4.02 -4.43
C THR A 39 -6.50 5.22 -5.34
N GLY A 40 -6.24 5.07 -6.66
CA GLY A 40 -6.33 6.12 -7.66
C GLY A 40 -5.21 7.17 -7.57
N TRP A 41 -4.15 6.92 -6.76
CA TRP A 41 -3.05 7.86 -6.59
C TRP A 41 -1.69 7.16 -6.43
N GLU A 42 -1.50 6.04 -7.09
CA GLU A 42 -0.21 5.36 -7.15
C GLU A 42 0.69 6.02 -8.22
N PRO A 43 2.03 6.00 -8.10
CA PRO A 43 2.94 6.43 -9.16
C PRO A 43 2.74 5.63 -10.46
N ARG A 44 3.01 6.26 -11.61
CA ARG A 44 2.86 5.63 -12.93
C ARG A 44 3.61 4.30 -13.02
N GLN A 45 4.83 4.25 -12.47
CA GLN A 45 5.65 3.04 -12.47
C GLN A 45 4.98 1.85 -11.77
N VAL A 46 4.14 2.09 -10.75
CA VAL A 46 3.36 1.04 -10.06
C VAL A 46 2.27 0.50 -10.97
N TYR A 47 1.59 1.37 -11.72
CA TYR A 47 0.58 0.93 -12.69
C TYR A 47 1.21 0.18 -13.86
N ASP A 48 2.35 0.65 -14.40
CA ASP A 48 3.08 -0.02 -15.47
C ASP A 48 3.55 -1.42 -15.02
N HIS A 49 4.05 -1.53 -13.78
CA HIS A 49 4.42 -2.81 -13.19
C HIS A 49 3.19 -3.73 -12.97
N LEU A 50 2.06 -3.17 -12.53
CA LEU A 50 0.81 -3.94 -12.37
C LEU A 50 0.33 -4.53 -13.69
N GLU A 51 0.37 -3.76 -14.78
CA GLU A 51 -0.04 -4.25 -16.10
C GLU A 51 0.91 -5.36 -16.63
N TRP A 52 2.21 -5.19 -16.43
CA TRP A 52 3.17 -6.25 -16.70
C TRP A 52 2.86 -7.52 -15.87
N LEU A 53 2.61 -7.35 -14.57
CA LEU A 53 2.35 -8.46 -13.66
C LEU A 53 1.04 -9.19 -14.00
N LYS A 54 0.01 -8.48 -14.48
CA LYS A 54 -1.22 -9.08 -15.01
C LYS A 54 -0.93 -9.99 -16.19
N GLY A 55 -0.11 -9.50 -17.14
CA GLY A 55 0.31 -10.30 -18.30
C GLY A 55 1.08 -11.55 -17.88
N GLU A 56 2.00 -11.42 -16.93
CA GLU A 56 2.81 -12.55 -16.47
C GLU A 56 1.96 -13.58 -15.70
N ALA A 57 1.13 -13.16 -14.76
CA ALA A 57 0.25 -14.04 -13.99
C ALA A 57 -0.76 -14.78 -14.89
N ALA A 58 -1.25 -14.12 -15.94
CA ALA A 58 -2.18 -14.73 -16.91
C ALA A 58 -1.56 -15.94 -17.64
N ARG A 59 -0.25 -15.96 -17.88
CA ARG A 59 0.48 -17.12 -18.46
C ARG A 59 0.35 -18.39 -17.63
N PHE A 60 0.11 -18.22 -16.32
CA PHE A 60 -0.12 -19.31 -15.36
C PHE A 60 -1.60 -19.52 -15.06
N GLY A 61 -2.51 -18.86 -15.80
CA GLY A 61 -3.95 -18.92 -15.59
C GLY A 61 -4.38 -18.32 -14.26
N ILE A 62 -3.73 -17.24 -13.83
CA ILE A 62 -4.09 -16.44 -12.66
C ILE A 62 -4.47 -15.04 -13.14
N GLU A 63 -5.69 -14.63 -12.83
CA GLU A 63 -6.20 -13.29 -13.12
C GLU A 63 -6.01 -12.36 -11.91
N ILE A 64 -5.53 -11.13 -12.16
CA ILE A 64 -5.45 -10.07 -11.16
C ILE A 64 -6.64 -9.13 -11.33
N LYS A 65 -7.56 -9.15 -10.36
CA LYS A 65 -8.70 -8.25 -10.31
C LYS A 65 -8.28 -6.91 -9.69
N THR A 66 -8.44 -5.82 -10.44
CA THR A 66 -8.29 -4.47 -9.90
C THR A 66 -9.63 -3.98 -9.35
N VAL A 67 -9.65 -3.50 -8.11
CA VAL A 67 -10.84 -2.94 -7.44
C VAL A 67 -10.51 -1.58 -6.84
N SER A 68 -11.50 -0.70 -6.76
CA SER A 68 -11.35 0.61 -6.13
C SER A 68 -12.55 0.97 -5.26
N ARG A 69 -12.33 1.79 -4.27
CA ARG A 69 -13.37 2.42 -3.43
C ARG A 69 -13.39 3.94 -3.55
N GLY A 70 -12.75 4.48 -4.55
CA GLY A 70 -12.61 5.90 -4.78
C GLY A 70 -11.18 6.29 -5.11
N ASN A 71 -10.95 7.58 -5.21
CA ASN A 71 -9.65 8.16 -5.50
C ASN A 71 -9.21 9.03 -4.32
N ILE A 72 -8.13 8.61 -3.64
CA ILE A 72 -7.64 9.31 -2.44
C ILE A 72 -7.35 10.79 -2.72
N ARG A 73 -6.70 11.08 -3.85
CA ARG A 73 -6.35 12.44 -4.26
C ARG A 73 -7.59 13.31 -4.42
N GLU A 74 -8.56 12.84 -5.19
CA GLU A 74 -9.80 13.58 -5.42
C GLU A 74 -10.60 13.79 -4.14
N ASP A 75 -10.68 12.77 -3.30
CA ASP A 75 -11.41 12.84 -2.04
C ASP A 75 -10.76 13.84 -1.08
N LEU A 76 -9.42 13.92 -1.05
CA LEU A 76 -8.68 14.95 -0.30
C LEU A 76 -8.98 16.36 -0.81
N LEU A 77 -8.93 16.58 -2.13
CA LEU A 77 -9.22 17.86 -2.72
C LEU A 77 -10.68 18.30 -2.52
N LYS A 78 -11.63 17.35 -2.62
CA LYS A 78 -13.03 17.58 -2.28
C LYS A 78 -13.22 17.95 -0.81
N ALA A 79 -12.51 17.26 0.09
CA ALA A 79 -12.56 17.56 1.52
C ALA A 79 -11.99 18.94 1.83
N ALA A 80 -10.88 19.32 1.22
CA ALA A 80 -10.29 20.65 1.38
C ALA A 80 -11.20 21.75 0.86
N LYS A 81 -11.86 21.52 -0.27
CA LYS A 81 -12.72 22.52 -0.91
C LYS A 81 -14.11 22.65 -0.28
N TYR A 82 -14.73 21.53 0.09
CA TYR A 82 -16.14 21.48 0.47
C TYR A 82 -16.37 21.05 1.93
N GLY A 83 -15.33 20.79 2.70
CA GLY A 83 -15.44 20.30 4.09
C GLY A 83 -16.02 18.89 4.21
N SER A 84 -16.03 18.12 3.13
CA SER A 84 -16.53 16.75 3.16
C SER A 84 -15.64 15.84 4.04
N ARG A 85 -16.22 14.73 4.53
CA ARG A 85 -15.43 13.72 5.22
C ARG A 85 -14.52 13.00 4.22
N VAL A 86 -13.25 12.86 4.57
CA VAL A 86 -12.29 11.99 3.88
C VAL A 86 -11.62 11.06 4.89
N ALA A 87 -11.25 9.87 4.46
CA ALA A 87 -10.39 9.00 5.24
C ALA A 87 -8.99 9.63 5.30
N SER A 88 -8.52 9.92 6.51
CA SER A 88 -7.23 10.58 6.70
C SER A 88 -6.07 9.69 6.27
N LEU A 89 -5.10 10.30 5.58
CA LEU A 89 -3.75 9.79 5.54
C LEU A 89 -3.07 10.09 6.89
N PRO A 90 -1.93 9.48 7.19
CA PRO A 90 -1.17 9.77 8.41
C PRO A 90 -0.42 11.11 8.27
N PHE A 91 -1.18 12.19 8.08
CA PHE A 91 -0.62 13.53 7.91
C PHE A 91 0.14 13.99 9.15
N PHE A 92 1.19 14.74 8.92
CA PHE A 92 1.81 15.52 9.98
C PHE A 92 1.01 16.78 10.25
N ILE A 93 0.91 17.18 11.51
CA ILE A 93 0.15 18.34 11.94
C ILE A 93 1.08 19.26 12.72
N ARG A 94 0.98 20.57 12.45
CA ARG A 94 1.46 21.62 13.32
C ARG A 94 0.27 22.25 14.06
N ASN A 95 0.24 22.09 15.37
CA ASN A 95 -0.80 22.67 16.21
C ASN A 95 -0.60 24.18 16.39
N GLN A 96 -1.63 24.89 16.86
CA GLN A 96 -1.57 26.33 17.11
C GLN A 96 -0.55 26.71 18.21
N ASP A 97 -0.27 25.81 19.14
CA ASP A 97 0.75 25.97 20.19
C ASP A 97 2.17 25.65 19.73
N GLY A 98 2.36 25.35 18.45
CA GLY A 98 3.66 25.01 17.85
C GLY A 98 4.04 23.54 18.02
N THR A 99 3.30 22.74 18.74
CA THR A 99 3.57 21.30 18.84
C THR A 99 3.26 20.59 17.53
N THR A 100 3.94 19.46 17.27
CA THR A 100 3.71 18.64 16.11
C THR A 100 3.09 17.30 16.50
N GLY A 101 2.33 16.72 15.60
CA GLY A 101 1.68 15.42 15.78
C GLY A 101 1.43 14.72 14.45
N MET A 102 0.75 13.58 14.51
CA MET A 102 0.35 12.83 13.33
C MET A 102 -1.11 12.42 13.41
N VAL A 103 -1.83 12.53 12.30
CA VAL A 103 -3.22 12.05 12.18
C VAL A 103 -3.23 10.53 12.10
N MET A 104 -4.22 9.91 12.75
CA MET A 104 -4.41 8.46 12.66
C MET A 104 -4.69 8.04 11.21
N ARG A 105 -3.96 7.05 10.72
CA ARG A 105 -4.10 6.53 9.37
C ARG A 105 -5.42 5.76 9.19
N GLN A 106 -6.24 6.19 8.25
CA GLN A 106 -7.50 5.53 7.87
C GLN A 106 -7.50 5.04 6.41
N CYS A 107 -6.60 5.57 5.57
CA CYS A 107 -6.58 5.27 4.13
C CYS A 107 -6.49 3.76 3.82
N THR A 108 -5.68 3.00 4.56
CA THR A 108 -5.55 1.56 4.36
C THR A 108 -6.87 0.84 4.61
N SER A 109 -7.55 1.13 5.72
CA SER A 109 -8.85 0.53 6.03
C SER A 109 -9.89 0.89 4.98
N GLU A 110 -9.99 2.17 4.61
CA GLU A 110 -11.08 2.66 3.76
C GLU A 110 -10.88 2.30 2.28
N TYR A 111 -9.67 2.47 1.73
CA TYR A 111 -9.45 2.29 0.29
C TYR A 111 -8.93 0.90 -0.07
N LYS A 112 -8.15 0.23 0.83
CA LYS A 112 -7.58 -1.09 0.53
C LYS A 112 -8.38 -2.23 1.18
N ILE A 113 -8.46 -2.30 2.51
CA ILE A 113 -9.08 -3.44 3.21
C ILE A 113 -10.55 -3.63 2.80
N LYS A 114 -11.34 -2.56 2.84
CA LYS A 114 -12.75 -2.63 2.48
C LYS A 114 -12.97 -3.00 1.00
N ALA A 115 -12.07 -2.58 0.10
CA ALA A 115 -12.12 -2.94 -1.31
C ALA A 115 -11.86 -4.43 -1.51
N VAL A 116 -10.76 -4.95 -0.93
CA VAL A 116 -10.41 -6.38 -0.98
C VAL A 116 -11.53 -7.22 -0.36
N ARG A 117 -12.03 -6.83 0.83
CA ARG A 117 -13.12 -7.56 1.50
C ARG A 117 -14.38 -7.64 0.65
N LYS A 118 -14.75 -6.55 -0.02
CA LYS A 118 -15.89 -6.53 -0.95
C LYS A 118 -15.67 -7.48 -2.12
N ALA A 119 -14.49 -7.48 -2.72
CA ALA A 119 -14.15 -8.39 -3.82
C ALA A 119 -14.23 -9.87 -3.41
N ILE A 120 -13.81 -10.20 -2.19
CA ILE A 120 -13.91 -11.56 -1.64
C ILE A 120 -15.39 -11.96 -1.48
N LEU A 121 -16.22 -11.09 -0.89
CA LEU A 121 -17.65 -11.37 -0.71
C LEU A 121 -18.35 -11.59 -2.05
N GLU A 122 -18.04 -10.76 -3.06
CA GLU A 122 -18.55 -10.93 -4.43
C GLU A 122 -18.10 -12.26 -5.05
N HIS A 123 -16.82 -12.62 -4.92
CA HIS A 123 -16.27 -13.88 -5.44
C HIS A 123 -16.94 -15.10 -4.81
N LEU A 124 -17.28 -15.02 -3.52
CA LEU A 124 -17.98 -16.10 -2.79
C LEU A 124 -19.50 -16.11 -3.01
N GLY A 125 -20.06 -15.06 -3.64
CA GLY A 125 -21.51 -14.90 -3.80
C GLY A 125 -22.26 -14.70 -2.48
N ILE A 126 -21.62 -14.08 -1.48
CA ILE A 126 -22.19 -13.80 -0.15
C ILE A 126 -22.15 -12.31 0.17
N THR A 127 -22.99 -11.87 1.10
CA THR A 127 -23.03 -10.46 1.54
C THR A 127 -22.25 -10.20 2.83
N THR A 128 -21.98 -11.25 3.59
CA THR A 128 -21.26 -11.18 4.87
C THR A 128 -20.57 -12.50 5.17
N PHE A 129 -19.47 -12.46 5.92
CA PHE A 129 -18.81 -13.68 6.42
C PHE A 129 -19.56 -14.32 7.60
N ARG A 130 -20.50 -13.62 8.22
CA ARG A 130 -21.27 -14.16 9.34
C ARG A 130 -22.07 -15.39 8.88
N GLY A 131 -21.81 -16.53 9.50
CA GLY A 131 -22.44 -17.81 9.16
C GLY A 131 -21.87 -18.52 7.92
N TYR A 132 -20.85 -17.98 7.28
CA TYR A 132 -20.16 -18.68 6.20
C TYR A 132 -19.49 -19.96 6.71
N LYS A 133 -19.70 -21.09 6.04
CA LYS A 133 -19.21 -22.41 6.46
C LYS A 133 -17.83 -22.78 5.93
N GLY A 134 -17.28 -21.99 4.98
CA GLY A 134 -15.93 -22.18 4.45
C GLY A 134 -14.88 -21.42 5.26
N ARG A 135 -13.62 -21.63 4.90
CA ARG A 135 -12.49 -20.83 5.38
C ARG A 135 -11.99 -19.92 4.26
N VAL A 136 -11.56 -18.72 4.60
CA VAL A 136 -10.99 -17.77 3.65
C VAL A 136 -9.63 -17.32 4.20
N PHE A 137 -8.57 -17.52 3.41
CA PHE A 137 -7.23 -17.12 3.75
C PHE A 137 -6.83 -15.92 2.89
N ILE A 138 -6.49 -14.81 3.52
CA ILE A 138 -5.93 -13.64 2.84
C ILE A 138 -4.41 -13.71 2.96
N TRP A 139 -3.75 -13.87 1.83
CA TRP A 139 -2.28 -13.90 1.77
C TRP A 139 -1.73 -12.49 1.75
N MET A 140 -0.81 -12.24 2.67
CA MET A 140 -0.19 -10.95 2.88
C MET A 140 1.30 -11.03 2.50
N GLY A 141 1.74 -10.12 1.63
CA GLY A 141 3.15 -10.01 1.24
C GLY A 141 3.99 -9.33 2.33
N ILE A 142 4.12 -10.00 3.48
CA ILE A 142 4.94 -9.56 4.62
C ILE A 142 6.12 -10.52 4.73
N SER A 143 7.34 -9.98 4.74
CA SER A 143 8.61 -10.71 4.87
C SER A 143 9.10 -10.72 6.32
N THR A 144 10.17 -11.48 6.59
CA THR A 144 10.73 -11.61 7.93
C THR A 144 11.26 -10.30 8.51
N ASP A 145 11.58 -9.32 7.66
CA ASP A 145 12.01 -7.96 8.07
C ASP A 145 10.87 -7.13 8.67
N GLU A 146 9.62 -7.58 8.51
CA GLU A 146 8.41 -6.83 8.88
C GLU A 146 7.51 -7.63 9.84
N ILE A 147 8.11 -8.48 10.68
CA ILE A 147 7.38 -9.38 11.60
C ILE A 147 6.44 -8.61 12.54
N GLU A 148 6.78 -7.39 12.94
CA GLU A 148 5.94 -6.54 13.79
C GLU A 148 4.62 -6.15 13.13
N ARG A 149 4.51 -6.33 11.82
CA ARG A 149 3.27 -6.09 11.06
C ARG A 149 2.31 -7.28 11.06
N LEU A 150 2.72 -8.43 11.57
CA LEU A 150 1.85 -9.60 11.67
C LEU A 150 0.66 -9.29 12.57
N ARG A 151 -0.51 -9.76 12.15
CA ARG A 151 -1.73 -9.69 12.93
C ARG A 151 -2.43 -11.03 12.91
N GLU A 152 -2.71 -11.52 14.08
CA GLU A 152 -3.59 -12.67 14.23
C GLU A 152 -5.03 -12.24 13.95
N THR A 153 -5.73 -13.07 13.22
CA THR A 153 -7.15 -12.89 12.95
C THR A 153 -7.92 -14.06 13.55
N SER A 154 -8.99 -13.76 14.28
CA SER A 154 -9.91 -14.78 14.78
C SER A 154 -11.12 -14.88 13.84
N GLY A 155 -11.35 -16.07 13.27
CA GLY A 155 -12.47 -16.31 12.37
C GLY A 155 -12.16 -16.02 10.91
N THR A 156 -13.22 -15.92 10.09
CA THR A 156 -13.11 -15.75 8.64
C THR A 156 -13.32 -14.28 8.24
N PRO A 157 -12.39 -13.67 7.44
CA PRO A 157 -11.18 -14.26 6.85
C PRO A 157 -10.00 -14.34 7.82
N GLU A 158 -9.09 -15.30 7.58
CA GLU A 158 -7.83 -15.50 8.29
C GLU A 158 -6.66 -14.94 7.47
N ASN A 159 -5.70 -14.29 8.11
CA ASN A 159 -4.47 -13.85 7.45
C ASN A 159 -3.49 -15.02 7.33
N ARG A 160 -2.83 -15.12 6.18
CA ARG A 160 -1.73 -16.05 5.90
C ARG A 160 -0.51 -15.28 5.44
N TYR A 161 0.67 -15.70 5.84
CA TYR A 161 1.94 -15.02 5.59
C TYR A 161 2.93 -15.95 4.89
N PRO A 162 2.74 -16.27 3.60
CA PRO A 162 3.52 -17.29 2.91
C PRO A 162 5.02 -17.01 2.87
N LEU A 163 5.45 -15.74 2.85
CA LEU A 163 6.88 -15.39 2.87
C LEU A 163 7.50 -15.64 4.25
N ILE A 164 6.73 -15.43 5.34
CA ILE A 164 7.17 -15.81 6.70
C ILE A 164 7.26 -17.32 6.83
N GLU A 165 6.28 -18.07 6.32
CA GLU A 165 6.31 -19.55 6.29
C GLU A 165 7.55 -20.07 5.57
N LYS A 166 8.05 -19.33 4.59
CA LYS A 166 9.28 -19.65 3.83
C LYS A 166 10.55 -18.99 4.39
N MET A 167 10.47 -18.29 5.52
CA MET A 167 11.57 -17.57 6.15
C MET A 167 12.27 -16.57 5.21
N MET A 168 11.53 -15.93 4.33
CA MET A 168 12.06 -14.99 3.33
C MET A 168 12.07 -13.55 3.85
N SER A 169 13.23 -12.93 3.75
CA SER A 169 13.42 -11.49 3.88
C SER A 169 13.04 -10.76 2.58
N ARG A 170 12.98 -9.43 2.62
CA ARG A 170 12.81 -8.61 1.42
C ARG A 170 13.96 -8.83 0.43
N LEU A 171 15.19 -8.96 0.94
CA LEU A 171 16.37 -9.26 0.10
C LEU A 171 16.22 -10.61 -0.60
N ASP A 172 15.72 -11.63 0.10
CA ASP A 172 15.44 -12.94 -0.49
C ASP A 172 14.39 -12.85 -1.60
N CYS A 173 13.36 -12.03 -1.39
CA CYS A 173 12.36 -11.75 -2.44
C CYS A 173 13.00 -11.11 -3.67
N MET A 174 13.85 -10.10 -3.51
CA MET A 174 14.57 -9.47 -4.63
C MET A 174 15.49 -10.45 -5.34
N ASN A 175 16.23 -11.27 -4.59
CA ASN A 175 17.11 -12.30 -5.13
C ASN A 175 16.32 -13.37 -5.89
N TRP A 176 15.14 -13.75 -5.40
CA TRP A 176 14.25 -14.68 -6.08
C TRP A 176 13.79 -14.13 -7.44
N LEU A 177 13.31 -12.88 -7.46
CA LEU A 177 12.91 -12.20 -8.70
C LEU A 177 14.06 -12.15 -9.71
N THR A 178 15.24 -11.71 -9.27
CA THR A 178 16.43 -11.61 -10.13
C THR A 178 16.83 -12.97 -10.71
N ARG A 179 16.85 -14.03 -9.91
CA ARG A 179 17.19 -15.39 -10.36
C ARG A 179 16.22 -15.94 -11.40
N HIS A 180 14.95 -15.51 -11.36
CA HIS A 180 13.93 -15.91 -12.31
C HIS A 180 13.82 -14.96 -13.53
N GLY A 181 14.70 -13.94 -13.62
CA GLY A 181 14.69 -12.97 -14.71
C GLY A 181 13.54 -11.98 -14.67
N TYR A 182 12.90 -11.81 -13.50
CA TYR A 182 11.82 -10.86 -13.31
C TYR A 182 12.33 -9.47 -12.90
N PRO A 183 11.65 -8.40 -13.33
CA PRO A 183 12.01 -7.06 -12.91
C PRO A 183 11.76 -6.86 -11.41
N ILE A 184 12.62 -6.04 -10.78
CA ILE A 184 12.39 -5.60 -9.39
C ILE A 184 11.28 -4.55 -9.42
N PRO A 185 10.17 -4.75 -8.68
CA PRO A 185 9.08 -3.80 -8.63
C PRO A 185 9.49 -2.45 -8.07
N PRO A 186 8.86 -1.36 -8.51
CA PRO A 186 9.00 -0.06 -7.86
C PRO A 186 8.41 -0.11 -6.44
N LYS A 187 8.73 0.88 -5.62
CA LYS A 187 8.10 1.03 -4.32
C LYS A 187 6.61 1.32 -4.50
N SER A 188 5.75 0.48 -3.92
CA SER A 188 4.30 0.63 -3.98
C SER A 188 3.81 1.48 -2.82
N SER A 189 3.63 2.78 -3.09
CA SER A 189 3.02 3.73 -2.16
C SER A 189 2.40 4.89 -2.93
N CYS A 190 1.28 5.43 -2.40
CA CYS A 190 0.62 6.57 -3.04
C CYS A 190 1.57 7.76 -3.20
N ILE A 191 1.41 8.56 -4.27
CA ILE A 191 2.25 9.73 -4.57
C ILE A 191 2.37 10.67 -3.35
N GLY A 192 1.28 11.01 -2.69
CA GLY A 192 1.28 11.88 -1.50
C GLY A 192 1.29 11.11 -0.17
N CYS A 193 1.98 9.99 -0.06
CA CYS A 193 2.06 9.25 1.18
C CYS A 193 2.95 9.96 2.22
N PRO A 194 2.45 10.35 3.41
CA PRO A 194 3.28 11.01 4.41
C PRO A 194 4.41 10.14 4.99
N PHE A 195 4.38 8.82 4.75
CA PHE A 195 5.46 7.91 5.13
C PHE A 195 6.60 7.85 4.11
N HIS A 196 6.64 8.73 3.12
CA HIS A 196 7.82 8.91 2.30
C HIS A 196 8.95 9.54 3.12
N ASP A 197 10.14 8.95 3.05
CA ASP A 197 11.37 9.56 3.54
C ASP A 197 11.89 10.64 2.56
N ASP A 198 12.89 11.38 2.98
CA ASP A 198 13.47 12.48 2.18
C ASP A 198 14.06 11.97 0.86
N ARG A 199 14.59 10.74 0.86
CA ARG A 199 15.14 10.10 -0.33
C ARG A 199 14.05 9.83 -1.36
N ILE A 200 12.88 9.31 -0.94
CA ILE A 200 11.76 9.05 -1.87
C ILE A 200 11.20 10.36 -2.42
N TRP A 201 11.06 11.38 -1.58
CA TRP A 201 10.66 12.72 -2.04
C TRP A 201 11.65 13.30 -3.04
N LEU A 202 12.96 13.15 -2.79
CA LEU A 202 14.01 13.61 -3.68
C LEU A 202 14.03 12.84 -5.00
N GLU A 203 13.87 11.51 -4.94
CA GLU A 203 13.78 10.65 -6.12
C GLU A 203 12.56 11.04 -6.98
N MET A 204 11.40 11.22 -6.36
CA MET A 204 10.19 11.68 -7.05
C MET A 204 10.43 13.04 -7.72
N LYS A 205 11.01 14.00 -7.00
CA LYS A 205 11.33 15.34 -7.53
C LYS A 205 12.25 15.31 -8.74
N ARG A 206 13.20 14.35 -8.78
CA ARG A 206 14.18 14.21 -9.87
C ARG A 206 13.67 13.41 -11.06
N ASN A 207 12.99 12.30 -10.78
CA ASN A 207 12.69 11.27 -11.76
C ASN A 207 11.23 11.24 -12.21
N ASP A 208 10.31 11.86 -11.45
CA ASP A 208 8.88 11.98 -11.76
C ASP A 208 8.36 13.39 -11.40
N PRO A 209 8.74 14.42 -12.19
CA PRO A 209 8.33 15.80 -11.92
C PRO A 209 6.83 16.03 -11.90
N GLU A 210 6.05 15.21 -12.63
CA GLU A 210 4.58 15.30 -12.66
C GLU A 210 4.00 14.83 -11.31
N ALA A 211 4.44 13.67 -10.80
CA ALA A 211 4.04 13.18 -9.50
C ALA A 211 4.47 14.14 -8.37
N TRP A 212 5.68 14.69 -8.47
CA TRP A 212 6.16 15.71 -7.53
C TRP A 212 5.28 16.96 -7.51
N ALA A 213 4.99 17.52 -8.69
CA ALA A 213 4.13 18.70 -8.81
C ALA A 213 2.72 18.43 -8.25
N ASP A 214 2.19 17.22 -8.46
CA ASP A 214 0.90 16.81 -7.93
C ASP A 214 0.92 16.65 -6.40
N ALA A 215 1.97 16.05 -5.84
CA ALA A 215 2.16 15.97 -4.39
C ALA A 215 2.22 17.37 -3.74
N VAL A 216 3.00 18.28 -4.32
CA VAL A 216 3.09 19.68 -3.87
C VAL A 216 1.74 20.39 -3.95
N TYR A 217 1.00 20.19 -5.05
CA TYR A 217 -0.33 20.77 -5.20
C TYR A 217 -1.29 20.29 -4.11
N VAL A 218 -1.32 18.99 -3.85
CA VAL A 218 -2.17 18.40 -2.81
C VAL A 218 -1.73 18.85 -1.42
N ASP A 219 -0.42 18.85 -1.12
CA ASP A 219 0.12 19.34 0.16
C ASP A 219 -0.35 20.76 0.49
N ARG A 220 -0.33 21.65 -0.50
CA ARG A 220 -0.84 23.03 -0.35
C ARG A 220 -2.35 23.07 -0.16
N ALA A 221 -3.10 22.28 -0.94
CA ALA A 221 -4.55 22.29 -0.92
C ALA A 221 -5.13 21.79 0.42
N ILE A 222 -4.47 20.80 1.05
CA ILE A 222 -4.94 20.20 2.31
C ILE A 222 -4.49 20.94 3.58
N ARG A 223 -3.73 22.05 3.47
CA ARG A 223 -3.12 22.76 4.60
C ARG A 223 -4.08 23.01 5.75
N HIS A 224 -5.32 23.37 5.44
CA HIS A 224 -6.37 23.67 6.42
C HIS A 224 -7.59 22.75 6.21
N LEU A 225 -7.42 21.44 6.40
CA LEU A 225 -8.52 20.49 6.31
C LEU A 225 -9.57 20.79 7.41
N PRO A 226 -10.86 20.97 7.06
CA PRO A 226 -11.88 21.52 7.97
C PRO A 226 -12.18 20.69 9.23
N ARG A 227 -11.66 19.49 9.37
CA ARG A 227 -11.90 18.60 10.52
C ARG A 227 -10.66 18.28 11.32
N ILE A 228 -9.57 18.96 11.01
CA ILE A 228 -8.29 18.78 11.68
C ILE A 228 -7.91 20.12 12.32
N ASN A 229 -7.64 20.10 13.62
CA ASN A 229 -7.11 21.28 14.31
C ASN A 229 -5.62 21.40 14.00
N GLY A 230 -5.22 22.55 13.47
CA GLY A 230 -3.84 22.81 13.06
C GLY A 230 -3.62 22.74 11.56
N GLU A 231 -2.39 22.94 11.15
CA GLU A 231 -1.98 22.88 9.75
C GLU A 231 -1.49 21.48 9.39
N VAL A 232 -1.91 20.98 8.23
CA VAL A 232 -1.64 19.63 7.75
C VAL A 232 -0.52 19.64 6.71
N TYR A 233 0.39 18.67 6.80
CA TYR A 233 1.55 18.54 5.94
C TYR A 233 1.75 17.09 5.50
N LEU A 234 2.26 16.90 4.28
CA LEU A 234 2.69 15.58 3.81
C LEU A 234 4.07 15.21 4.35
N HIS A 235 4.91 16.21 4.64
CA HIS A 235 6.27 15.99 5.11
C HIS A 235 6.42 16.12 6.64
N ARG A 236 7.27 15.26 7.22
CA ARG A 236 7.52 15.19 8.69
C ARG A 236 8.01 16.48 9.32
N SER A 237 8.69 17.33 8.57
CA SER A 237 9.18 18.63 9.07
C SER A 237 8.07 19.65 9.34
N CYS A 238 6.84 19.38 8.93
CA CYS A 238 5.74 20.34 8.94
C CYS A 238 6.11 21.66 8.23
N VAL A 239 6.79 21.54 7.09
CA VAL A 239 7.11 22.62 6.14
C VAL A 239 6.41 22.29 4.82
N PRO A 240 5.94 23.29 4.04
CA PRO A 240 5.40 23.03 2.70
C PRO A 240 6.36 22.18 1.88
N LEU A 241 5.84 21.15 1.21
CA LEU A 241 6.65 20.12 0.58
C LEU A 241 7.69 20.68 -0.42
N ASP A 242 7.35 21.72 -1.14
CA ASP A 242 8.24 22.41 -2.08
C ASP A 242 9.32 23.29 -1.42
N GLN A 243 9.21 23.52 -0.11
CA GLN A 243 10.18 24.28 0.69
C GLN A 243 11.05 23.40 1.57
N VAL A 244 10.80 22.09 1.56
CA VAL A 244 11.62 21.14 2.33
C VAL A 244 13.02 21.06 1.73
N ASP A 245 14.04 21.14 2.60
CA ASP A 245 15.43 20.84 2.22
C ASP A 245 15.64 19.33 2.14
N LEU A 246 15.59 18.79 0.92
CA LEU A 246 15.76 17.36 0.62
C LEU A 246 17.24 17.05 0.26
N ASN A 247 18.20 17.52 1.04
CA ASN A 247 19.62 17.33 0.75
C ASN A 247 20.09 15.90 1.08
N GLU A 248 20.88 15.31 0.17
CA GLU A 248 21.50 13.98 0.32
C GLU A 248 22.41 13.83 1.55
N ASN A 249 22.90 14.95 2.09
CA ASN A 249 23.85 14.96 3.22
C ASN A 249 23.20 14.75 4.59
N GLN A 250 21.89 14.70 4.68
CA GLN A 250 21.13 14.34 5.89
C GLN A 250 20.57 12.92 5.85
N MET A 251 21.17 12.04 5.05
CA MET A 251 20.86 10.61 5.15
C MET A 251 21.31 10.15 6.54
N ASP A 252 20.33 9.94 7.43
CA ASP A 252 20.56 9.27 8.71
C ASP A 252 21.29 7.95 8.42
N LEU A 253 22.45 7.76 9.03
CA LEU A 253 23.26 6.53 8.93
C LEU A 253 22.48 5.27 9.36
N PHE A 254 21.27 5.46 9.93
CA PHE A 254 20.34 4.43 10.41
C PHE A 254 19.00 4.42 9.67
N ASP A 255 18.83 5.26 8.63
CA ASP A 255 17.61 5.21 7.81
C ASP A 255 17.71 4.02 6.85
N ASP A 256 17.48 2.84 7.39
CA ASP A 256 17.22 1.63 6.63
C ASP A 256 15.98 1.91 5.79
N GLY A 257 16.17 2.40 4.56
CA GLY A 257 15.12 2.68 3.59
C GLY A 257 14.21 1.47 3.27
N PHE A 258 14.36 0.43 4.04
CA PHE A 258 13.57 -0.79 4.13
C PHE A 258 12.32 -0.67 5.01
N LEU A 259 12.31 0.19 6.03
CA LEU A 259 11.24 0.22 7.04
C LEU A 259 10.02 1.07 6.65
N GLN A 260 10.10 1.82 5.55
CA GLN A 260 9.04 2.77 5.17
C GLN A 260 8.30 2.41 3.89
N GLU A 261 8.27 1.16 3.47
CA GLU A 261 7.23 0.77 2.51
C GLU A 261 5.88 1.13 3.10
N CYS A 262 4.99 1.63 2.24
CA CYS A 262 3.59 1.80 2.60
C CYS A 262 3.25 0.57 3.41
N GLN A 263 3.17 0.72 4.71
CA GLN A 263 2.73 -0.35 5.58
C GLN A 263 1.28 -0.60 5.18
N GLY A 264 1.16 -1.14 3.95
CA GLY A 264 -0.05 -1.65 3.36
C GLY A 264 -0.53 -2.72 4.29
N TYR A 265 -1.02 -2.23 5.41
CA TYR A 265 -1.72 -3.01 6.37
C TYR A 265 -2.98 -3.45 5.67
N CYS A 266 -2.80 -4.45 4.83
CA CYS A 266 -3.89 -5.09 4.16
C CYS A 266 -4.40 -6.22 5.03
N GLY A 267 -4.54 -6.00 6.29
CA GLY A 267 -5.04 -7.00 7.20
C GLY A 267 -5.62 -6.35 8.42
N VAL A 268 -6.84 -6.29 8.47
CA VAL A 268 -7.85 -6.59 9.50
C VAL A 268 -9.19 -6.14 9.02
#